data_141d04c4f027cd4a264b93ce4a57555e
#
_entry.id   141d04c4f027cd4a264b93ce4a57555e
#
_cell.length_a   1.000
_cell.length_b   1.000
_cell.length_c   1.000
_cell.angle_alpha   90.00
_cell.angle_beta   90.00
_cell.angle_gamma   90.00
#
_symmetry.space_group_name_H-M   'P 1'
#
loop_
_entity.id
_entity.type
_entity.pdbx_description
1 polymer ?
#
loop_
_entity_poly.entity_id
_entity_poly.type
_entity_poly.pdbx_seq_one_letter_code
_entity_poly.pdbx_strand_id
1 'polypeptide(L)'
;MPMPVMPIAKNGSCPSGYNSQGNMCVPRTGAKAAIAKNGSCPSGYNSQGNYCIARSDNAKIVIPKSGSCPSGYNSQGNYCIER
;
A
#
# COMPACT_ATOMS: atom_id res chain seq x y z
N MET A 1 0.94 -14.58 0.28
CA MET A 1 1.30 -13.99 -1.02
C MET A 1 1.83 -12.59 -0.82
N PRO A 2 2.83 -12.18 -1.59
CA PRO A 2 3.34 -10.81 -1.46
C PRO A 2 2.36 -9.80 -2.06
N MET A 3 2.41 -8.59 -1.53
CA MET A 3 1.59 -7.49 -2.02
C MET A 3 2.00 -7.16 -3.46
N PRO A 4 1.05 -7.14 -4.41
CA PRO A 4 1.39 -6.82 -5.80
C PRO A 4 1.79 -5.36 -5.95
N VAL A 5 2.73 -5.10 -6.86
CA VAL A 5 3.15 -3.75 -7.22
C VAL A 5 2.30 -3.31 -8.41
N MET A 6 1.51 -2.28 -8.23
CA MET A 6 0.58 -1.85 -9.28
C MET A 6 0.33 -0.34 -9.18
N PRO A 7 -0.25 0.26 -10.23
CA PRO A 7 -0.57 1.68 -10.19
C PRO A 7 -1.53 1.99 -9.04
N ILE A 8 -1.34 3.16 -8.44
CA ILE A 8 -2.20 3.62 -7.34
C ILE A 8 -2.64 5.05 -7.62
N ALA A 9 -3.70 5.46 -6.97
CA ALA A 9 -4.21 6.80 -7.12
C ALA A 9 -3.19 7.82 -6.62
N LYS A 10 -3.04 8.92 -7.37
CA LYS A 10 -2.15 10.00 -6.97
C LYS A 10 -2.84 10.86 -5.93
N ASN A 11 -2.12 11.13 -4.84
CA ASN A 11 -2.64 11.96 -3.77
C ASN A 11 -1.55 12.95 -3.36
N GLY A 12 -1.52 14.09 -4.05
CA GLY A 12 -0.45 15.05 -3.92
C GLY A 12 0.70 14.67 -4.82
N SER A 13 1.73 14.05 -4.26
CA SER A 13 2.87 13.58 -5.04
C SER A 13 2.93 12.05 -4.97
N CYS A 14 3.69 11.46 -5.88
CA CYS A 14 3.85 10.01 -5.90
C CYS A 14 4.95 9.55 -4.96
N PRO A 15 4.86 8.33 -4.42
CA PRO A 15 5.91 7.81 -3.55
C PRO A 15 7.16 7.44 -4.34
N SER A 16 8.25 7.17 -3.60
CA SER A 16 9.52 6.75 -4.22
C SER A 16 9.29 5.54 -5.11
N GLY A 17 9.92 5.55 -6.28
CA GLY A 17 9.82 4.45 -7.23
C GLY A 17 8.62 4.50 -8.13
N TYR A 18 7.81 5.56 -8.03
CA TYR A 18 6.62 5.72 -8.85
C TYR A 18 6.70 7.00 -9.67
N ASN A 19 6.17 6.96 -10.88
CA ASN A 19 6.07 8.12 -11.75
C ASN A 19 4.64 8.65 -11.76
N SER A 20 4.53 9.96 -11.79
CA SER A 20 3.22 10.59 -11.90
C SER A 20 2.73 10.50 -13.36
N GLN A 21 1.51 10.03 -13.54
CA GLN A 21 0.90 9.92 -14.85
C GLN A 21 -0.58 10.27 -14.71
N GLY A 22 -0.91 11.50 -15.05
CA GLY A 22 -2.27 11.99 -14.86
C GLY A 22 -2.65 11.94 -13.37
N ASN A 23 -3.72 11.24 -13.05
CA ASN A 23 -4.19 11.10 -11.67
C ASN A 23 -3.67 9.84 -10.99
N MET A 24 -2.67 9.21 -11.58
CA MET A 24 -2.15 7.94 -11.07
C MET A 24 -0.66 8.02 -10.82
N CYS A 25 -0.20 7.17 -9.92
CA CYS A 25 1.22 6.92 -9.70
C CYS A 25 1.52 5.55 -10.26
N VAL A 26 2.45 5.47 -11.21
CA VAL A 26 2.75 4.23 -11.92
C VAL A 26 4.11 3.71 -11.46
N PRO A 27 4.21 2.45 -11.03
CA PRO A 27 5.47 1.94 -10.52
C PRO A 27 6.52 1.80 -11.61
N ARG A 28 7.75 2.16 -11.25
CA ARG A 28 8.91 1.93 -12.09
C ARG A 28 9.46 0.54 -11.80
N THR A 29 10.38 0.08 -12.66
CA THR A 29 11.04 -1.20 -12.44
C THR A 29 11.72 -1.20 -11.05
N GLY A 30 11.46 -2.23 -10.27
CA GLY A 30 12.04 -2.36 -8.94
C GLY A 30 11.31 -1.62 -7.82
N ALA A 31 10.17 -1.00 -8.13
CA ALA A 31 9.39 -0.31 -7.11
C ALA A 31 8.85 -1.31 -6.09
N LYS A 32 8.76 -0.85 -4.83
CA LYS A 32 8.07 -1.61 -3.79
C LYS A 32 6.58 -1.30 -3.86
N ALA A 33 5.75 -2.22 -3.38
CA ALA A 33 4.32 -2.01 -3.33
C ALA A 33 3.98 -0.81 -2.44
N ALA A 34 2.95 -0.08 -2.80
CA ALA A 34 2.51 1.08 -2.04
C ALA A 34 1.00 1.10 -1.93
N ILE A 35 0.51 1.62 -0.83
CA ILE A 35 -0.92 1.78 -0.59
C ILE A 35 -1.17 3.17 -0.03
N ALA A 36 -2.40 3.64 -0.15
CA ALA A 36 -2.77 4.93 0.42
C ALA A 36 -2.66 4.86 1.94
N LYS A 37 -2.13 5.92 2.54
CA LYS A 37 -2.02 6.01 3.98
C LYS A 37 -3.34 6.50 4.56
N ASN A 38 -3.80 5.81 5.58
CA ASN A 38 -5.04 6.17 6.26
C ASN A 38 -4.80 6.06 7.76
N GLY A 39 -4.34 7.16 8.35
CA GLY A 39 -3.92 7.18 9.73
C GLY A 39 -2.47 6.74 9.83
N SER A 40 -2.22 5.55 10.30
CA SER A 40 -0.87 5.00 10.38
C SER A 40 -0.73 3.83 9.44
N CYS A 41 0.52 3.47 9.14
CA CYS A 41 0.79 2.36 8.24
C CYS A 41 0.71 1.02 8.95
N PRO A 42 0.29 -0.04 8.25
CA PRO A 42 0.26 -1.38 8.84
C PRO A 42 1.65 -1.97 9.00
N SER A 43 1.74 -3.08 9.72
CA SER A 43 3.00 -3.80 9.91
C SER A 43 3.64 -4.16 8.58
N GLY A 44 4.95 -3.98 8.48
CA GLY A 44 5.69 -4.30 7.26
C GLY A 44 5.69 -3.19 6.24
N TYR A 45 5.10 -2.04 6.57
CA TYR A 45 5.03 -0.90 5.68
C TYR A 45 5.58 0.34 6.37
N ASN A 46 6.25 1.19 5.60
CA ASN A 46 6.80 2.45 6.10
C ASN A 46 5.96 3.61 5.60
N SER A 47 5.81 4.61 6.45
CA SER A 47 5.10 5.82 6.08
C SER A 47 5.98 6.70 5.18
N GLN A 48 5.40 7.18 4.07
CA GLN A 48 6.08 8.09 3.17
C GLN A 48 5.03 9.04 2.59
N GLY A 49 4.97 10.25 3.14
CA GLY A 49 3.98 11.23 2.72
C GLY A 49 2.58 10.68 2.92
N ASN A 50 1.80 10.65 1.87
CA ASN A 50 0.42 10.16 1.92
C ASN A 50 0.29 8.67 1.60
N TYR A 51 1.40 7.94 1.67
CA TYR A 51 1.43 6.54 1.29
C TYR A 51 2.13 5.68 2.32
N CYS A 52 1.85 4.39 2.27
CA CYS A 52 2.57 3.37 3.01
C CYS A 52 3.29 2.50 2.00
N ILE A 53 4.60 2.35 2.16
CA ILE A 53 5.45 1.63 1.22
C ILE A 53 5.90 0.33 1.86
N ALA A 54 5.76 -0.78 1.14
CA ALA A 54 6.21 -2.08 1.63
C ALA A 54 7.71 -2.05 1.91
N ARG A 55 8.13 -2.63 3.04
CA ARG A 55 9.54 -2.67 3.40
C ARG A 55 10.31 -3.69 2.57
N SER A 56 9.64 -4.72 2.10
CA SER A 56 10.29 -5.78 1.34
C SER A 56 9.35 -6.27 0.27
N ASP A 57 9.89 -7.08 -0.64
CA ASP A 57 9.09 -7.66 -1.72
C ASP A 57 8.16 -8.76 -1.21
N ASN A 58 8.33 -9.17 0.04
CA ASN A 58 7.52 -10.23 0.66
C ASN A 58 6.48 -9.70 1.64
N ALA A 59 6.23 -8.39 1.63
CA ALA A 59 5.21 -7.82 2.50
C ALA A 59 3.85 -8.45 2.21
N LYS A 60 3.09 -8.73 3.26
CA LYS A 60 1.79 -9.34 3.13
C LYS A 60 0.81 -8.40 2.42
N ILE A 61 -0.18 -8.99 1.76
CA ILE A 61 -1.22 -8.22 1.09
C ILE A 61 -2.00 -7.43 2.15
N VAL A 62 -2.18 -6.14 1.87
CA VAL A 62 -2.94 -5.24 2.73
C VAL A 62 -3.97 -4.53 1.87
N ILE A 63 -5.19 -4.47 2.36
CA ILE A 63 -6.27 -3.76 1.68
C ILE A 63 -6.92 -2.79 2.66
N PRO A 64 -7.57 -1.74 2.16
CA PRO A 64 -8.30 -0.83 3.04
C PRO A 64 -9.44 -1.57 3.73
N LYS A 65 -9.64 -1.27 5.00
CA LYS A 65 -10.73 -1.86 5.76
C LYS A 65 -12.01 -1.09 5.47
N SER A 66 -13.06 -1.83 5.13
CA SER A 66 -14.38 -1.26 4.88
C SER A 66 -15.38 -2.05 5.69
N GLY A 67 -15.68 -1.57 6.88
CA GLY A 67 -16.51 -2.32 7.81
C GLY A 67 -15.71 -3.41 8.50
N SER A 68 -15.77 -4.62 8.00
CA SER A 68 -15.01 -5.74 8.55
C SER A 68 -14.09 -6.33 7.50
N CYS A 69 -13.14 -7.14 7.96
CA CYS A 69 -12.18 -7.76 7.04
C CYS A 69 -12.73 -9.08 6.49
N PRO A 70 -12.37 -9.41 5.25
CA PRO A 70 -12.80 -10.69 4.67
C PRO A 70 -12.08 -11.87 5.32
N SER A 71 -12.58 -13.08 5.04
CA SER A 71 -11.95 -14.30 5.51
C SER A 71 -10.49 -14.35 5.09
N GLY A 72 -9.64 -14.81 6.00
CA GLY A 72 -8.21 -14.91 5.71
C GLY A 72 -7.44 -13.65 6.00
N TYR A 73 -8.11 -12.61 6.48
CA TYR A 73 -7.47 -11.33 6.79
C TYR A 73 -7.72 -10.96 8.24
N ASN A 74 -6.73 -10.29 8.82
CA ASN A 74 -6.83 -9.74 10.17
C ASN A 74 -7.01 -8.23 10.09
N SER A 75 -7.80 -7.69 11.01
CA SER A 75 -7.99 -6.26 11.12
C SER A 75 -6.78 -5.63 11.82
N GLN A 76 -6.27 -4.55 11.26
CA GLN A 76 -5.17 -3.79 11.85
C GLN A 76 -5.38 -2.32 11.54
N GLY A 77 -5.90 -1.58 12.52
CA GLY A 77 -6.22 -0.18 12.30
C GLY A 77 -7.25 -0.03 11.20
N ASN A 78 -6.93 0.77 10.19
CA ASN A 78 -7.82 1.01 9.05
C ASN A 78 -7.57 0.07 7.88
N TYR A 79 -6.89 -1.06 8.13
CA TYR A 79 -6.49 -1.99 7.09
C TYR A 79 -6.86 -3.42 7.47
N CYS A 80 -6.91 -4.25 6.44
CA CYS A 80 -7.03 -5.70 6.59
C CYS A 80 -5.74 -6.31 6.03
N ILE A 81 -5.07 -7.13 6.84
CA ILE A 81 -3.79 -7.74 6.47
C ILE A 81 -3.99 -9.22 6.29
N GLU A 82 -3.44 -9.76 5.19
CA GLU A 82 -3.46 -11.18 4.91
C GLU A 82 -2.82 -11.97 6.05
N ARG A 83 -3.48 -13.07 6.45
CA ARG A 83 -2.93 -13.96 7.48
C ARG A 83 -1.75 -14.79 7.00
#